data_f67d112742de4e3360a74ce8eb562aef
#
_entry.id   f67d112742de4e3360a74ce8eb562aef
#
_cell.length_a   1.000
_cell.length_b   1.000
_cell.length_c   1.000
_cell.angle_alpha   90.00
_cell.angle_beta   90.00
_cell.angle_gamma   90.00
#
_symmetry.space_group_name_H-M   'P 1'
#
loop_
_entity.id
_entity.type
_entity.pdbx_description
1 polymer ?
#
loop_
_entity_poly.entity_id
_entity_poly.type
_entity_poly.pdbx_seq_one_letter_code
_entity_poly.pdbx_strand_id
1 'polypeptide(L)'
;MNIRNLIVLFMVTTGLFAQSVMGTVYDANSRPLEGANVVLVGTDLGDTANEAGAYSMISVPAGSYELIASFIGYSSVTKSIVVGEEDVMTHFILEVGGLALSDVEVLASRASDKTPVAYTXXXETRLGSQDIPMILNTTPSVYATQQGGGAGDARINIRGFNQRNIAVMINGVPQNDMENGWVYWSNWDGVGDTAASIQVQRGLSAVNLATPSIGGTMNIITDPTSFEKGGKFKQEAGEGGFLKTTFNYNTGLMLNDKLALSGTIVRKTGDGIIDGTWTDAWAYYLGASYAVSDKQRFELYAIGAPQRHGQNLYKQNIATYSQELAGDVDGYDTDAFAEGNKFETEAGRFFNQNVAPIDPSYTGKQYWYMYGANTTNRY
;
A
#
# COMPACT_ATOMS: atom_id res chain seq x y z
N MET A 1 -28.65 66.03 -1.65
CA MET A 1 -28.25 65.76 -0.27
C MET A 1 -28.06 64.25 -0.13
N ASN A 2 -26.82 63.81 -0.21
CA ASN A 2 -26.46 62.35 -0.26
C ASN A 2 -26.17 61.85 1.14
N ILE A 3 -26.96 60.89 1.60
CA ILE A 3 -26.70 60.20 2.85
C ILE A 3 -25.90 58.96 2.52
N ARG A 4 -24.62 58.94 2.89
CA ARG A 4 -23.75 57.78 2.76
C ARG A 4 -24.00 56.85 3.96
N ASN A 5 -24.52 55.68 3.69
CA ASN A 5 -24.67 54.65 4.71
C ASN A 5 -23.27 54.10 5.10
N LEU A 6 -22.92 54.36 6.34
CA LEU A 6 -21.70 53.80 6.94
C LEU A 6 -22.06 52.40 7.49
N ILE A 7 -21.63 51.36 6.76
CA ILE A 7 -21.75 49.99 7.26
C ILE A 7 -20.54 49.74 8.14
N VAL A 8 -20.75 49.68 9.43
CA VAL A 8 -19.70 49.24 10.38
C VAL A 8 -19.74 47.73 10.42
N LEU A 9 -18.72 47.11 9.82
CA LEU A 9 -18.52 45.65 9.87
C LEU A 9 -17.94 45.31 11.25
N PHE A 10 -18.73 44.73 12.11
CA PHE A 10 -18.26 44.20 13.39
C PHE A 10 -17.53 42.89 13.10
N MET A 11 -16.23 42.92 13.02
CA MET A 11 -15.41 41.69 13.01
C MET A 11 -15.41 41.11 14.43
N VAL A 12 -16.22 40.09 14.64
CA VAL A 12 -16.13 39.28 15.83
C VAL A 12 -14.91 38.35 15.62
N THR A 13 -13.77 38.74 16.16
CA THR A 13 -12.64 37.82 16.25
C THR A 13 -12.97 36.82 17.36
N THR A 14 -13.48 35.65 16.99
CA THR A 14 -13.48 34.53 17.90
C THR A 14 -12.02 34.14 18.07
N GLY A 15 -11.46 34.47 19.20
CA GLY A 15 -10.13 33.98 19.55
C GLY A 15 -10.17 32.46 19.58
N LEU A 16 -9.44 31.83 18.67
CA LEU A 16 -9.18 30.41 18.74
C LEU A 16 -8.20 30.20 19.89
N PHE A 17 -8.73 29.94 21.07
CA PHE A 17 -7.91 29.52 22.18
C PHE A 17 -7.50 28.05 21.89
N ALA A 18 -6.26 27.87 21.53
CA ALA A 18 -5.69 26.55 21.30
C ALA A 18 -5.12 26.07 22.65
N GLN A 19 -5.68 24.99 23.15
CA GLN A 19 -5.31 24.44 24.45
C GLN A 19 -4.30 23.31 24.31
N SER A 20 -3.73 22.88 25.44
CA SER A 20 -2.83 21.72 25.47
C SER A 20 -3.57 20.50 26.02
N VAL A 21 -3.30 19.36 25.41
CA VAL A 21 -3.72 18.06 25.96
C VAL A 21 -2.45 17.36 26.43
N MET A 22 -2.35 17.10 27.72
CA MET A 22 -1.14 16.54 28.30
C MET A 22 -1.46 15.45 29.31
N GLY A 23 -0.45 14.66 29.67
CA GLY A 23 -0.64 13.62 30.65
C GLY A 23 0.54 12.67 30.73
N THR A 24 0.28 11.49 31.24
CA THR A 24 1.31 10.46 31.41
C THR A 24 0.76 9.10 31.03
N VAL A 25 1.65 8.22 30.56
CA VAL A 25 1.33 6.83 30.23
C VAL A 25 2.17 5.92 31.13
N TYR A 26 1.49 5.05 31.89
CA TYR A 26 2.11 4.10 32.82
C TYR A 26 1.61 2.68 32.53
N ASP A 27 2.37 1.70 32.98
CA ASP A 27 1.88 0.32 33.07
C ASP A 27 1.07 0.09 34.37
N ALA A 28 0.47 -1.10 34.51
CA ALA A 28 -0.30 -1.47 35.70
C ALA A 28 0.55 -1.50 37.01
N ASN A 29 1.87 -1.51 36.86
CA ASN A 29 2.80 -1.47 38.03
C ASN A 29 3.34 -0.06 38.24
N SER A 30 2.72 0.96 37.67
CA SER A 30 3.12 2.38 37.79
C SER A 30 4.51 2.69 37.22
N ARG A 31 5.00 1.88 36.28
CA ARG A 31 6.25 2.20 35.54
C ARG A 31 5.93 3.07 34.34
N PRO A 32 6.65 4.17 34.12
CA PRO A 32 6.42 5.02 32.96
C PRO A 32 6.73 4.26 31.65
N LEU A 33 5.91 4.46 30.66
CA LEU A 33 6.07 3.80 29.35
C LEU A 33 6.68 4.80 28.35
N GLU A 34 8.01 4.95 28.43
CA GLU A 34 8.76 5.76 27.47
C GLU A 34 8.55 5.24 26.05
N GLY A 35 8.23 6.13 25.13
CA GLY A 35 7.97 5.76 23.74
C GLY A 35 6.53 5.36 23.46
N ALA A 36 5.63 5.44 24.45
CA ALA A 36 4.20 5.21 24.20
C ALA A 36 3.66 6.31 23.27
N ASN A 37 2.91 5.92 22.25
CA ASN A 37 2.28 6.88 21.33
C ASN A 37 0.91 7.27 21.84
N VAL A 38 0.62 8.58 21.84
CA VAL A 38 -0.69 9.12 22.17
C VAL A 38 -1.17 9.93 20.97
N VAL A 39 -2.34 9.56 20.41
CA VAL A 39 -2.85 10.14 19.17
C VAL A 39 -4.28 10.64 19.37
N LEU A 40 -4.57 11.81 18.83
CA LEU A 40 -5.91 12.40 18.84
C LEU A 40 -6.65 11.97 17.55
N VAL A 41 -7.62 11.10 17.69
CA VAL A 41 -8.31 10.45 16.56
C VAL A 41 -8.99 11.49 15.66
N GLY A 42 -8.80 11.33 14.36
CA GLY A 42 -9.39 12.22 13.37
C GLY A 42 -8.59 13.49 13.09
N THR A 43 -7.39 13.60 13.69
CA THR A 43 -6.49 14.74 13.48
C THR A 43 -5.08 14.25 13.15
N ASP A 44 -4.20 15.19 12.81
CA ASP A 44 -2.76 14.89 12.65
C ASP A 44 -1.98 15.14 13.94
N LEU A 45 -2.67 15.32 15.07
CA LEU A 45 -2.05 15.63 16.35
C LEU A 45 -1.76 14.35 17.14
N GLY A 46 -0.56 14.26 17.64
CA GLY A 46 -0.12 13.17 18.51
C GLY A 46 1.23 13.50 19.13
N ASP A 47 1.61 12.74 20.15
CA ASP A 47 2.90 12.90 20.80
C ASP A 47 3.39 11.53 21.31
N THR A 48 4.68 11.45 21.57
CA THR A 48 5.33 10.26 22.08
C THR A 48 5.81 10.53 23.51
N ALA A 49 5.44 9.66 24.42
CA ALA A 49 5.79 9.81 25.84
C ALA A 49 7.31 9.76 26.08
N ASN A 50 7.82 10.67 26.88
CA ASN A 50 9.24 10.77 27.24
C ASN A 50 9.64 9.76 28.34
N GLU A 51 10.89 9.84 28.82
CA GLU A 51 11.43 8.94 29.87
C GLU A 51 10.57 8.88 31.14
N ALA A 52 9.81 9.95 31.44
CA ALA A 52 8.90 9.98 32.59
C ALA A 52 7.49 9.51 32.26
N GLY A 53 7.29 9.04 31.02
CA GLY A 53 5.97 8.64 30.50
C GLY A 53 5.10 9.84 30.11
N ALA A 54 5.61 11.07 30.15
CA ALA A 54 4.82 12.28 29.93
C ALA A 54 4.71 12.63 28.43
N TYR A 55 3.51 13.06 28.01
CA TYR A 55 3.24 13.53 26.67
C TYR A 55 2.53 14.89 26.71
N SER A 56 2.63 15.68 25.63
CA SER A 56 2.00 17.00 25.54
C SER A 56 1.74 17.40 24.10
N MET A 57 0.48 17.54 23.75
CA MET A 57 0.05 18.08 22.46
C MET A 57 -0.40 19.52 22.66
N ILE A 58 0.18 20.43 21.90
CA ILE A 58 -0.14 21.86 21.97
C ILE A 58 -1.04 22.26 20.81
N SER A 59 -1.76 23.34 20.96
CA SER A 59 -2.60 23.92 19.93
C SER A 59 -3.76 23.02 19.49
N VAL A 60 -4.35 22.29 20.43
CA VAL A 60 -5.52 21.44 20.16
C VAL A 60 -6.77 22.33 20.10
N PRO A 61 -7.51 22.35 18.99
CA PRO A 61 -8.75 23.15 18.91
C PRO A 61 -9.82 22.66 19.89
N ALA A 62 -10.70 23.55 20.33
CA ALA A 62 -11.84 23.17 21.17
C ALA A 62 -12.73 22.15 20.43
N GLY A 63 -13.13 21.09 21.12
CA GLY A 63 -13.93 20.02 20.52
C GLY A 63 -14.00 18.78 21.40
N SER A 64 -14.76 17.79 20.92
CA SER A 64 -14.83 16.46 21.56
C SER A 64 -14.00 15.49 20.72
N TYR A 65 -13.11 14.76 21.37
CA TYR A 65 -12.14 13.89 20.70
C TYR A 65 -12.02 12.55 21.41
N GLU A 66 -11.54 11.57 20.68
CA GLU A 66 -11.04 10.34 21.27
C GLU A 66 -9.50 10.38 21.28
N LEU A 67 -8.91 10.09 22.40
CA LEU A 67 -7.46 10.05 22.62
C LEU A 67 -7.06 8.60 22.83
N ILE A 68 -6.15 8.09 21.99
CA ILE A 68 -5.70 6.70 22.07
C ILE A 68 -4.24 6.68 22.51
N ALA A 69 -3.96 5.95 23.58
CA ALA A 69 -2.60 5.62 23.98
C ALA A 69 -2.28 4.18 23.60
N SER A 70 -1.11 3.97 23.02
CA SER A 70 -0.65 2.65 22.58
C SER A 70 0.83 2.49 22.85
N PHE A 71 1.24 1.27 23.19
CA PHE A 71 2.65 0.94 23.42
C PHE A 71 2.85 -0.54 23.08
N ILE A 72 4.03 -0.85 22.56
CA ILE A 72 4.35 -2.21 22.12
C ILE A 72 4.29 -3.16 23.33
N GLY A 73 3.51 -4.24 23.19
CA GLY A 73 3.31 -5.23 24.24
C GLY A 73 2.20 -4.88 25.24
N TYR A 74 1.44 -3.82 24.97
CA TYR A 74 0.34 -3.38 25.84
C TYR A 74 -0.94 -3.21 25.04
N SER A 75 -2.07 -3.43 25.69
CA SER A 75 -3.39 -3.15 25.10
C SER A 75 -3.58 -1.65 24.99
N SER A 76 -3.98 -1.17 23.81
CA SER A 76 -4.27 0.24 23.61
C SER A 76 -5.48 0.65 24.42
N VAL A 77 -5.46 1.86 24.96
CA VAL A 77 -6.56 2.42 25.75
C VAL A 77 -7.06 3.69 25.07
N THR A 78 -8.37 3.76 24.86
CA THR A 78 -9.04 4.94 24.30
C THR A 78 -9.79 5.68 25.40
N LYS A 79 -9.67 7.01 25.41
CA LYS A 79 -10.43 7.88 26.32
C LYS A 79 -11.07 9.02 25.55
N SER A 80 -12.35 9.28 25.79
CA SER A 80 -13.02 10.45 25.25
C SER A 80 -12.66 11.67 26.09
N ILE A 81 -12.30 12.77 25.43
CA ILE A 81 -11.95 14.04 26.08
C ILE A 81 -12.74 15.17 25.44
N VAL A 82 -12.96 16.23 26.20
CA VAL A 82 -13.55 17.48 25.70
C VAL A 82 -12.53 18.58 25.94
N VAL A 83 -12.06 19.20 24.88
CA VAL A 83 -11.14 20.34 24.94
C VAL A 83 -12.01 21.61 24.91
N GLY A 84 -11.96 22.39 25.96
CA GLY A 84 -12.71 23.63 26.12
C GLY A 84 -11.79 24.85 26.12
N GLU A 85 -11.89 25.65 27.19
CA GLU A 85 -11.07 26.85 27.38
C GLU A 85 -9.86 26.62 28.28
N GLU A 86 -9.77 25.42 28.86
CA GLU A 86 -8.67 25.04 29.78
C GLU A 86 -7.89 23.86 29.22
N ASP A 87 -6.62 23.73 29.64
CA ASP A 87 -5.79 22.57 29.29
C ASP A 87 -6.41 21.28 29.84
N VAL A 88 -6.32 20.21 29.07
CA VAL A 88 -6.88 18.90 29.44
C VAL A 88 -5.76 17.99 29.90
N MET A 89 -5.90 17.44 31.12
CA MET A 89 -4.95 16.48 31.65
C MET A 89 -5.56 15.08 31.62
N THR A 90 -4.91 14.15 30.91
CA THR A 90 -5.41 12.78 30.74
C THR A 90 -4.27 11.78 30.90
N HIS A 91 -4.39 10.91 31.90
CA HIS A 91 -3.39 9.88 32.17
C HIS A 91 -3.87 8.52 31.67
N PHE A 92 -2.96 7.69 31.21
CA PHE A 92 -3.26 6.34 30.73
C PHE A 92 -2.54 5.31 31.60
N ILE A 93 -3.23 4.25 31.90
CA ILE A 93 -2.63 3.04 32.46
C ILE A 93 -2.87 1.96 31.41
N LEU A 94 -1.79 1.46 30.82
CA LEU A 94 -1.87 0.39 29.84
C LEU A 94 -1.60 -0.94 30.56
N GLU A 95 -2.47 -1.88 30.35
CA GLU A 95 -2.25 -3.24 30.82
C GLU A 95 -1.41 -3.99 29.81
N VAL A 96 -0.51 -4.84 30.31
CA VAL A 96 0.22 -5.73 29.41
C VAL A 96 -0.85 -6.47 28.62
N GLY A 97 -0.92 -6.19 27.36
CA GLY A 97 -1.80 -6.90 26.47
C GLY A 97 -1.43 -8.37 26.59
N GLY A 98 -2.37 -9.22 26.94
CA GLY A 98 -2.16 -10.64 26.68
C GLY A 98 -1.71 -10.68 25.22
N LEU A 99 -0.51 -11.22 24.96
CA LEU A 99 0.17 -11.16 23.67
C LEU A 99 -0.86 -11.09 22.55
N ALA A 100 -1.13 -9.87 22.10
CA ALA A 100 -1.93 -9.74 20.91
C ALA A 100 -1.22 -10.63 19.89
N LEU A 101 -1.97 -11.53 19.32
CA LEU A 101 -1.42 -12.54 18.43
C LEU A 101 -0.56 -11.96 17.30
N SER A 102 -0.69 -10.65 17.06
CA SER A 102 0.14 -9.91 16.13
C SER A 102 1.61 -9.82 16.55
N ASP A 103 1.94 -9.94 17.84
CA ASP A 103 3.31 -9.73 18.30
C ASP A 103 4.22 -10.97 18.18
N VAL A 104 3.64 -12.15 18.04
CA VAL A 104 4.44 -13.39 17.87
C VAL A 104 4.94 -13.57 16.45
N GLU A 105 4.26 -12.94 15.51
CA GLU A 105 4.38 -13.31 14.11
C GLU A 105 5.70 -12.95 13.47
N VAL A 106 6.42 -11.98 13.98
CA VAL A 106 7.38 -11.39 13.08
C VAL A 106 8.66 -10.91 13.74
N LEU A 107 8.97 -11.43 14.91
CA LEU A 107 10.24 -11.07 15.55
C LEU A 107 11.45 -11.39 14.67
N ALA A 108 11.33 -12.38 13.78
CA ALA A 108 12.41 -12.71 12.85
C ALA A 108 12.43 -11.87 11.58
N SER A 109 11.30 -11.28 11.18
CA SER A 109 11.22 -10.49 9.94
C SER A 109 10.88 -9.02 10.14
N ARG A 110 10.50 -8.61 11.36
CA ARG A 110 10.31 -7.18 11.67
C ARG A 110 11.67 -6.49 11.83
N ALA A 111 11.75 -5.30 11.31
CA ALA A 111 12.86 -4.41 11.63
C ALA A 111 12.88 -4.17 13.13
N SER A 112 14.07 -4.14 13.73
CA SER A 112 14.19 -3.78 15.14
C SER A 112 13.74 -2.32 15.35
N ASP A 113 13.41 -1.96 16.58
CA ASP A 113 13.01 -0.60 16.94
C ASP A 113 14.05 0.45 16.57
N LYS A 114 15.28 0.01 16.32
CA LYS A 114 16.40 0.88 15.93
C LYS A 114 16.51 1.04 14.41
N THR A 115 15.67 0.38 13.62
CA THR A 115 15.76 0.41 12.15
C THR A 115 14.60 1.25 11.59
N PRO A 116 14.89 2.26 10.76
CA PRO A 116 13.83 3.09 10.20
C PRO A 116 12.94 2.28 9.26
N VAL A 117 11.69 2.10 9.65
CA VAL A 117 10.67 1.38 8.88
C VAL A 117 9.57 2.38 8.49
N ALA A 118 9.16 2.33 7.26
CA ALA A 118 7.98 3.08 6.81
C ALA A 118 6.79 2.12 6.77
N TYR A 119 5.64 2.54 7.26
CA TYR A 119 4.39 1.78 7.23
C TYR A 119 3.41 2.45 6.27
N THR A 120 2.67 1.66 5.51
CA THR A 120 1.65 2.17 4.62
C THR A 120 0.39 1.40 4.86
N UNK A 121 -0.42 2.02 5.36
CA UNK A 121 -1.65 1.37 5.63
C UNK A 121 -2.56 1.69 4.48
N UNK A 122 -3.26 1.31 4.50
CA UNK A 122 -4.21 1.60 3.67
C UNK A 122 -3.92 1.49 2.29
N UNK A 123 -3.54 0.72 2.37
CA UNK A 123 -3.30 0.41 1.13
C UNK A 123 -4.46 0.24 0.33
N GLU A 124 -5.35 -0.23 0.87
CA GLU A 124 -6.60 -0.65 0.25
C GLU A 124 -7.32 0.47 -0.54
N THR A 125 -7.34 1.65 0.02
CA THR A 125 -8.06 2.77 -0.59
C THR A 125 -7.33 3.39 -1.79
N ARG A 126 -6.03 3.16 -1.91
CA ARG A 126 -5.22 3.78 -2.96
C ARG A 126 -4.89 2.86 -4.12
N LEU A 127 -5.19 1.57 -3.98
CA LEU A 127 -4.74 0.59 -4.98
C LEU A 127 -5.41 0.79 -6.34
N GLY A 128 -6.73 0.88 -6.36
CA GLY A 128 -7.48 1.05 -7.63
C GLY A 128 -7.10 0.00 -8.66
N SER A 129 -6.68 0.43 -9.83
CA SER A 129 -6.19 -0.43 -10.91
C SER A 129 -4.70 -0.74 -10.81
N GLN A 130 -4.01 -0.16 -9.81
CA GLN A 130 -2.55 -0.23 -9.73
C GLN A 130 -2.08 -1.49 -9.01
N ASP A 131 -0.88 -1.92 -9.33
CA ASP A 131 -0.20 -2.99 -8.58
C ASP A 131 0.28 -2.48 -7.22
N ILE A 132 0.47 -3.39 -6.30
CA ILE A 132 0.84 -3.08 -4.91
C ILE A 132 2.04 -2.10 -4.80
N PRO A 133 3.14 -2.26 -5.58
CA PRO A 133 4.26 -1.32 -5.42
C PRO A 133 3.91 0.14 -5.68
N MET A 134 2.90 0.41 -6.50
CA MET A 134 2.56 1.78 -6.90
C MET A 134 2.11 2.63 -5.71
N ILE A 135 1.43 2.03 -4.73
CA ILE A 135 0.98 2.76 -3.54
C ILE A 135 2.15 3.23 -2.68
N LEU A 136 3.32 2.61 -2.84
CA LEU A 136 4.51 2.95 -2.07
C LEU A 136 5.28 4.16 -2.61
N ASN A 137 4.86 4.74 -3.74
CA ASN A 137 5.52 5.93 -4.30
C ASN A 137 5.46 7.15 -3.37
N THR A 138 4.58 7.13 -2.36
CA THR A 138 4.56 8.15 -1.31
C THR A 138 5.58 7.89 -0.20
N THR A 139 6.23 6.72 -0.21
CA THR A 139 7.22 6.34 0.80
C THR A 139 8.60 6.90 0.40
N PRO A 140 9.30 7.63 1.28
CA PRO A 140 10.61 8.18 0.91
C PRO A 140 11.59 7.11 0.44
N SER A 141 12.33 7.42 -0.61
CA SER A 141 13.34 6.54 -1.23
C SER A 141 12.76 5.31 -1.94
N VAL A 142 11.46 5.26 -2.14
CA VAL A 142 10.80 4.22 -2.95
C VAL A 142 10.37 4.84 -4.27
N TYR A 143 10.62 4.14 -5.37
CA TYR A 143 10.19 4.53 -6.70
C TYR A 143 9.60 3.30 -7.39
N ALA A 144 8.34 3.36 -7.72
CA ALA A 144 7.66 2.29 -8.44
C ALA A 144 7.07 2.80 -9.75
N THR A 145 7.11 1.96 -10.76
CA THR A 145 6.54 2.27 -12.09
C THR A 145 5.58 1.16 -12.50
N GLN A 146 4.44 1.58 -13.02
CA GLN A 146 3.50 0.67 -13.67
C GLN A 146 4.10 0.26 -15.02
N GLN A 147 3.92 -0.98 -15.40
CA GLN A 147 4.31 -1.46 -16.72
C GLN A 147 3.08 -1.98 -17.48
N GLY A 148 3.22 -2.10 -18.79
CA GLY A 148 2.24 -2.75 -19.62
C GLY A 148 1.07 -1.92 -20.10
N GLY A 149 0.83 -0.74 -19.53
CA GLY A 149 -0.24 0.16 -19.99
C GLY A 149 -1.67 -0.28 -19.65
N GLY A 150 -1.80 -1.32 -18.84
CA GLY A 150 -3.07 -1.88 -18.42
C GLY A 150 -2.81 -2.89 -17.34
N ALA A 151 -2.94 -4.16 -17.67
CA ALA A 151 -2.43 -5.23 -16.82
C ALA A 151 -0.92 -5.36 -17.04
N GLY A 152 -0.22 -5.86 -16.06
CA GLY A 152 1.21 -6.08 -16.15
C GLY A 152 1.85 -5.96 -14.79
N ASP A 153 3.14 -6.13 -14.75
CA ASP A 153 3.86 -6.17 -13.50
C ASP A 153 4.55 -4.84 -13.24
N ALA A 154 4.21 -4.20 -12.14
CA ALA A 154 4.92 -3.01 -11.70
C ALA A 154 6.38 -3.35 -11.35
N ARG A 155 7.22 -2.33 -11.33
CA ARG A 155 8.61 -2.44 -10.87
C ARG A 155 8.80 -1.56 -9.65
N ILE A 156 9.56 -2.04 -8.69
CA ILE A 156 9.87 -1.26 -7.49
C ILE A 156 11.39 -1.14 -7.33
N ASN A 157 11.80 0.05 -6.93
CA ASN A 157 13.18 0.36 -6.57
C ASN A 157 13.17 1.00 -5.18
N ILE A 158 14.08 0.58 -4.32
CA ILE A 158 14.29 1.19 -3.01
C ILE A 158 15.74 1.66 -2.94
N ARG A 159 15.94 2.96 -2.71
CA ARG A 159 17.29 3.57 -2.66
C ARG A 159 18.10 3.30 -3.94
N GLY A 160 17.46 3.22 -5.09
CA GLY A 160 18.10 2.93 -6.37
C GLY A 160 18.32 1.45 -6.66
N PHE A 161 18.12 0.57 -5.70
CA PHE A 161 18.21 -0.87 -5.93
C PHE A 161 16.91 -1.40 -6.51
N ASN A 162 17.01 -2.17 -7.57
CA ASN A 162 15.82 -2.77 -8.21
C ASN A 162 15.29 -3.96 -7.37
N GLN A 163 14.11 -4.44 -7.72
CA GLN A 163 13.40 -5.43 -6.90
C GLN A 163 14.13 -6.77 -6.72
N ARG A 164 15.09 -7.10 -7.57
CA ARG A 164 15.92 -8.32 -7.38
C ARG A 164 16.80 -8.23 -6.13
N ASN A 165 17.05 -7.00 -5.67
CA ASN A 165 17.89 -6.70 -4.52
C ASN A 165 17.06 -6.25 -3.30
N ILE A 166 15.76 -6.49 -3.34
CA ILE A 166 14.80 -6.15 -2.29
C ILE A 166 14.09 -7.44 -1.88
N ALA A 167 14.15 -7.80 -0.61
CA ALA A 167 13.38 -8.96 -0.13
C ALA A 167 11.91 -8.58 -0.06
N VAL A 168 11.08 -9.19 -0.89
CA VAL A 168 9.63 -8.99 -0.89
C VAL A 168 9.00 -10.19 -0.20
N MET A 169 8.19 -9.93 0.81
CA MET A 169 7.59 -10.99 1.63
C MET A 169 6.09 -10.80 1.78
N ILE A 170 5.39 -11.89 1.96
CA ILE A 170 3.99 -11.93 2.41
C ILE A 170 4.00 -12.71 3.72
N ASN A 171 3.57 -12.06 4.80
CA ASN A 171 3.59 -12.64 6.16
C ASN A 171 4.96 -13.23 6.51
N GLY A 172 6.05 -12.55 6.12
CA GLY A 172 7.40 -13.01 6.40
C GLY A 172 7.96 -14.05 5.45
N VAL A 173 7.15 -14.59 4.53
CA VAL A 173 7.58 -15.61 3.57
C VAL A 173 8.08 -14.93 2.29
N PRO A 174 9.34 -15.13 1.89
CA PRO A 174 9.89 -14.51 0.68
C PRO A 174 9.12 -14.92 -0.59
N GLN A 175 8.90 -13.95 -1.47
CA GLN A 175 8.17 -14.12 -2.71
C GLN A 175 9.03 -13.88 -3.95
N ASN A 176 10.28 -13.53 -3.77
CA ASN A 176 11.19 -13.33 -4.89
C ASN A 176 11.41 -14.66 -5.61
N ASP A 177 11.28 -14.62 -6.93
CA ASP A 177 11.51 -15.79 -7.79
C ASP A 177 12.93 -16.34 -7.58
N MET A 178 13.05 -17.63 -7.38
CA MET A 178 14.32 -18.27 -7.02
C MET A 178 15.32 -18.33 -8.18
N GLU A 179 14.85 -18.20 -9.41
CA GLU A 179 15.71 -18.22 -10.59
C GLU A 179 16.32 -16.85 -10.88
N ASN A 180 15.50 -15.79 -10.79
CA ASN A 180 15.92 -14.47 -11.29
C ASN A 180 15.73 -13.34 -10.29
N GLY A 181 15.14 -13.60 -9.11
CA GLY A 181 14.95 -12.61 -8.07
C GLY A 181 13.79 -11.64 -8.29
N TRP A 182 13.04 -11.76 -9.39
CA TRP A 182 11.91 -10.87 -9.66
C TRP A 182 10.69 -11.23 -8.81
N VAL A 183 9.80 -10.27 -8.67
CA VAL A 183 8.44 -10.50 -8.18
C VAL A 183 7.50 -10.13 -9.33
N TYR A 184 6.67 -11.06 -9.72
CA TYR A 184 5.66 -10.88 -10.76
C TYR A 184 4.37 -10.49 -10.04
N TRP A 185 4.12 -9.19 -9.97
CA TRP A 185 3.06 -8.63 -9.12
C TRP A 185 1.65 -9.09 -9.53
N SER A 186 1.49 -9.41 -10.80
CA SER A 186 0.23 -9.97 -11.30
C SER A 186 -0.12 -11.30 -10.61
N ASN A 187 0.87 -12.06 -10.15
CA ASN A 187 0.63 -13.32 -9.41
C ASN A 187 0.07 -13.07 -8.00
N TRP A 188 0.15 -11.83 -7.52
CA TRP A 188 -0.27 -11.45 -6.17
C TRP A 188 -1.44 -10.47 -6.20
N ASP A 189 -2.18 -10.45 -7.30
CA ASP A 189 -3.41 -9.68 -7.42
C ASP A 189 -4.36 -10.07 -6.29
N GLY A 190 -5.01 -9.07 -5.68
CA GLY A 190 -5.90 -9.29 -4.56
C GLY A 190 -5.23 -9.27 -3.19
N VAL A 191 -3.91 -9.52 -3.12
CA VAL A 191 -3.20 -9.46 -1.82
C VAL A 191 -3.25 -8.06 -1.23
N GLY A 192 -3.16 -7.04 -2.08
CA GLY A 192 -3.28 -5.63 -1.64
C GLY A 192 -4.65 -5.30 -1.05
N ASP A 193 -5.70 -6.00 -1.50
CA ASP A 193 -7.06 -5.79 -0.98
C ASP A 193 -7.28 -6.46 0.37
N THR A 194 -6.35 -7.32 0.80
CA THR A 194 -6.41 -8.03 2.08
C THR A 194 -5.33 -7.60 3.05
N ALA A 195 -4.41 -6.75 2.60
CA ALA A 195 -3.27 -6.36 3.43
C ALA A 195 -3.72 -5.51 4.62
N ALA A 196 -3.34 -5.92 5.82
CA ALA A 196 -3.52 -5.13 7.02
C ALA A 196 -2.50 -3.97 7.04
N SER A 197 -1.28 -4.26 6.60
CA SER A 197 -0.23 -3.24 6.49
C SER A 197 0.84 -3.69 5.49
N ILE A 198 1.60 -2.71 4.99
CA ILE A 198 2.80 -2.97 4.19
C ILE A 198 3.95 -2.30 4.91
N GLN A 199 4.92 -3.09 5.30
CA GLN A 199 6.10 -2.63 6.02
C GLN A 199 7.27 -2.52 5.05
N VAL A 200 7.88 -1.35 4.99
CA VAL A 200 9.05 -1.12 4.11
C VAL A 200 10.23 -0.72 4.99
N GLN A 201 11.27 -1.52 4.96
CA GLN A 201 12.56 -1.21 5.59
C GLN A 201 13.56 -0.83 4.50
N ARG A 202 14.18 0.31 4.66
CA ARG A 202 15.14 0.84 3.70
C ARG A 202 16.57 0.48 4.09
N GLY A 203 17.32 -0.12 3.17
CA GLY A 203 18.70 -0.51 3.40
C GLY A 203 18.81 -1.93 3.94
N LEU A 204 20.01 -2.30 4.37
CA LEU A 204 20.28 -3.65 4.84
C LEU A 204 19.36 -4.04 5.99
N SER A 205 18.74 -5.18 5.85
CA SER A 205 17.90 -5.73 6.91
C SER A 205 18.79 -6.29 8.03
N ALA A 206 18.35 -6.05 9.27
CA ALA A 206 18.98 -6.70 10.42
C ALA A 206 18.58 -8.19 10.53
N VAL A 207 17.68 -8.63 9.67
CA VAL A 207 17.13 -9.99 9.69
C VAL A 207 17.97 -10.89 8.80
N ASN A 208 18.21 -12.09 9.25
CA ASN A 208 18.97 -13.10 8.52
C ASN A 208 18.08 -13.77 7.48
N LEU A 209 17.90 -13.09 6.35
CA LEU A 209 17.05 -13.55 5.26
C LEU A 209 17.86 -14.28 4.20
N ALA A 210 17.29 -15.34 3.66
CA ALA A 210 17.88 -16.08 2.54
C ALA A 210 17.77 -15.32 1.22
N THR A 211 16.92 -14.30 1.16
CA THR A 211 16.67 -13.51 -0.05
C THR A 211 17.52 -12.24 -0.05
N PRO A 212 18.13 -11.85 -1.18
CA PRO A 212 18.88 -10.60 -1.26
C PRO A 212 18.07 -9.40 -0.80
N SER A 213 18.62 -8.59 0.10
CA SER A 213 17.92 -7.48 0.70
C SER A 213 18.77 -6.20 0.86
N ILE A 214 19.80 -6.08 0.01
CA ILE A 214 20.72 -4.93 0.09
C ILE A 214 19.99 -3.59 -0.11
N GLY A 215 18.95 -3.56 -0.93
CA GLY A 215 18.12 -2.37 -1.15
C GLY A 215 17.14 -2.12 -0.02
N GLY A 216 16.71 -3.18 0.64
CA GLY A 216 15.72 -3.12 1.70
C GLY A 216 14.80 -4.32 1.71
N THR A 217 13.78 -4.26 2.55
CA THR A 217 12.75 -5.31 2.60
C THR A 217 11.37 -4.66 2.49
N MET A 218 10.45 -5.41 1.91
CA MET A 218 9.02 -5.08 1.86
C MET A 218 8.26 -6.29 2.36
N ASN A 219 7.43 -6.12 3.40
CA ASN A 219 6.64 -7.21 3.95
C ASN A 219 5.16 -6.81 3.96
N ILE A 220 4.36 -7.58 3.28
CA ILE A 220 2.91 -7.39 3.20
C ILE A 220 2.30 -8.28 4.29
N ILE A 221 1.60 -7.67 5.22
CA ILE A 221 1.00 -8.38 6.37
C ILE A 221 -0.51 -8.50 6.10
N THR A 222 -1.02 -9.72 6.18
CA THR A 222 -2.43 -10.01 5.96
C THR A 222 -3.08 -10.66 7.20
N ASP A 223 -2.68 -10.25 8.38
CA ASP A 223 -3.08 -10.85 9.65
C ASP A 223 -4.60 -10.77 9.88
N PRO A 224 -5.33 -11.90 9.92
CA PRO A 224 -6.77 -11.90 10.18
C PRO A 224 -7.17 -11.33 11.54
N THR A 225 -6.25 -11.35 12.53
CA THR A 225 -6.56 -10.88 13.88
C THR A 225 -6.61 -9.35 13.98
N SER A 226 -6.06 -8.66 12.98
CA SER A 226 -6.00 -7.20 12.97
C SER A 226 -7.30 -6.54 12.47
N PHE A 227 -8.28 -7.34 12.05
CA PHE A 227 -9.52 -6.81 11.47
C PHE A 227 -10.70 -6.98 12.42
N GLU A 228 -11.54 -5.97 12.49
CA GLU A 228 -12.83 -6.07 13.17
C GLU A 228 -13.80 -6.95 12.36
N LYS A 229 -14.81 -7.48 13.03
CA LYS A 229 -15.87 -8.23 12.37
C LYS A 229 -16.63 -7.36 11.39
N GLY A 230 -16.69 -7.79 10.14
CA GLY A 230 -17.43 -7.05 9.13
C GLY A 230 -17.16 -7.55 7.73
N GLY A 231 -17.96 -7.06 6.81
CA GLY A 231 -17.77 -7.30 5.39
C GLY A 231 -17.66 -6.00 4.62
N LYS A 232 -16.90 -6.04 3.55
CA LYS A 232 -16.73 -4.90 2.65
C LYS A 232 -17.02 -5.35 1.23
N PHE A 233 -17.82 -4.58 0.52
CA PHE A 233 -18.01 -4.69 -0.92
C PHE A 233 -17.45 -3.42 -1.54
N LYS A 234 -16.58 -3.58 -2.53
CA LYS A 234 -15.95 -2.43 -3.21
C LYS A 234 -16.08 -2.63 -4.72
N GLN A 235 -16.52 -1.61 -5.40
CA GLN A 235 -16.60 -1.57 -6.86
C GLN A 235 -15.75 -0.42 -7.36
N GLU A 236 -14.83 -0.71 -8.26
CA GLU A 236 -13.94 0.28 -8.84
C GLU A 236 -14.08 0.23 -10.35
N ALA A 237 -14.07 1.40 -10.98
CA ALA A 237 -14.13 1.56 -12.43
C ALA A 237 -13.09 2.58 -12.87
N GLY A 238 -12.55 2.41 -14.06
CA GLY A 238 -11.50 3.30 -14.56
C GLY A 238 -11.39 3.29 -16.07
N GLU A 239 -10.39 3.99 -16.55
CA GLU A 239 -10.09 4.09 -17.97
C GLU A 239 -9.78 2.71 -18.58
N GLY A 240 -9.98 2.55 -19.87
CA GLY A 240 -9.72 1.28 -20.57
C GLY A 240 -10.70 0.19 -20.19
N GLY A 241 -11.93 0.54 -19.86
CA GLY A 241 -12.95 -0.46 -19.49
C GLY A 241 -12.68 -1.15 -18.17
N PHE A 242 -11.77 -0.59 -17.35
CA PHE A 242 -11.38 -1.21 -16.08
C PHE A 242 -12.56 -1.34 -15.13
N LEU A 243 -12.76 -2.55 -14.62
CA LEU A 243 -13.78 -2.84 -13.64
C LEU A 243 -13.20 -3.85 -12.64
N LYS A 244 -13.24 -3.48 -11.35
CA LYS A 244 -12.76 -4.36 -10.28
C LYS A 244 -13.82 -4.43 -9.19
N THR A 245 -14.20 -5.66 -8.86
CA THR A 245 -15.17 -5.96 -7.81
C THR A 245 -14.44 -6.72 -6.71
N THR A 246 -14.48 -6.23 -5.50
CA THR A 246 -13.87 -6.87 -4.33
C THR A 246 -14.95 -7.15 -3.29
N PHE A 247 -14.96 -8.36 -2.80
CA PHE A 247 -15.75 -8.73 -1.61
C PHE A 247 -14.79 -9.27 -0.56
N ASN A 248 -14.85 -8.69 0.64
CA ASN A 248 -14.03 -9.11 1.78
C ASN A 248 -14.95 -9.37 2.97
N TYR A 249 -14.61 -10.37 3.77
CA TYR A 249 -15.29 -10.63 5.04
C TYR A 249 -14.28 -11.06 6.10
N ASN A 250 -14.39 -10.46 7.27
CA ASN A 250 -13.56 -10.75 8.43
C ASN A 250 -14.48 -11.13 9.60
N THR A 251 -14.13 -12.19 10.29
CA THR A 251 -14.92 -12.61 11.45
C THR A 251 -14.67 -11.75 12.70
N GLY A 252 -13.53 -11.02 12.71
CA GLY A 252 -12.99 -10.49 13.95
C GLY A 252 -12.53 -11.64 14.84
N LEU A 253 -12.18 -11.32 16.06
CA LEU A 253 -11.78 -12.33 17.04
C LEU A 253 -13.00 -13.09 17.55
N MET A 254 -12.89 -14.41 17.60
CA MET A 254 -13.95 -15.35 18.02
C MET A 254 -13.38 -16.36 19.03
N LEU A 255 -14.25 -17.13 19.67
CA LEU A 255 -13.88 -18.22 20.59
C LEU A 255 -12.96 -17.72 21.71
N ASN A 256 -13.42 -16.69 22.42
CA ASN A 256 -12.65 -16.01 23.50
C ASN A 256 -11.31 -15.51 22.94
N ASP A 257 -11.37 -14.81 21.83
CA ASP A 257 -10.26 -14.16 21.13
C ASP A 257 -9.16 -15.10 20.60
N LYS A 258 -9.51 -16.38 20.46
CA LYS A 258 -8.55 -17.40 19.99
C LYS A 258 -8.56 -17.65 18.49
N LEU A 259 -9.64 -17.29 17.79
CA LEU A 259 -9.78 -17.59 16.37
C LEU A 259 -10.15 -16.35 15.57
N ALA A 260 -9.48 -16.12 14.47
CA ALA A 260 -9.87 -15.11 13.49
C ALA A 260 -9.80 -15.70 12.09
N LEU A 261 -10.78 -15.37 11.26
CA LEU A 261 -10.83 -15.80 9.86
C LEU A 261 -11.02 -14.55 8.98
N SER A 262 -10.39 -14.56 7.82
CA SER A 262 -10.51 -13.50 6.83
C SER A 262 -10.62 -14.11 5.44
N GLY A 263 -11.50 -13.58 4.60
CA GLY A 263 -11.64 -14.06 3.24
C GLY A 263 -11.89 -12.91 2.28
N THR A 264 -11.26 -12.97 1.11
CA THR A 264 -11.43 -11.97 0.06
C THR A 264 -11.54 -12.66 -1.29
N ILE A 265 -12.42 -12.14 -2.13
CA ILE A 265 -12.50 -12.54 -3.53
C ILE A 265 -12.55 -11.28 -4.38
N VAL A 266 -11.80 -11.29 -5.47
CA VAL A 266 -11.67 -10.15 -6.38
C VAL A 266 -11.94 -10.63 -7.81
N ARG A 267 -12.72 -9.84 -8.55
CA ARG A 267 -12.88 -9.99 -10.00
C ARG A 267 -12.37 -8.72 -10.66
N LYS A 268 -11.45 -8.88 -11.62
CA LYS A 268 -10.85 -7.74 -12.33
C LYS A 268 -10.95 -7.98 -13.83
N THR A 269 -11.46 -6.99 -14.56
CA THR A 269 -11.52 -7.01 -16.04
C THR A 269 -11.18 -5.63 -16.58
N GLY A 270 -10.77 -5.56 -17.82
CA GLY A 270 -10.53 -4.30 -18.51
C GLY A 270 -9.97 -4.53 -19.90
N ASP A 271 -10.16 -3.56 -20.79
CA ASP A 271 -9.60 -3.61 -22.13
C ASP A 271 -8.16 -3.11 -22.18
N GLY A 272 -7.78 -2.31 -21.15
CA GLY A 272 -6.47 -1.68 -21.08
C GLY A 272 -6.43 -0.35 -21.81
N ILE A 273 -5.41 0.45 -21.52
CA ILE A 273 -5.23 1.79 -22.12
C ILE A 273 -4.41 1.66 -23.42
N ILE A 274 -3.42 0.79 -23.40
CA ILE A 274 -2.58 0.50 -24.58
C ILE A 274 -3.23 -0.65 -25.34
N ASP A 275 -3.16 -0.62 -26.65
CA ASP A 275 -3.77 -1.63 -27.54
C ASP A 275 -3.39 -3.05 -27.09
N GLY A 276 -4.39 -3.89 -26.92
CA GLY A 276 -4.19 -5.29 -26.55
C GLY A 276 -3.73 -5.57 -25.14
N THR A 277 -3.79 -4.58 -24.21
CA THR A 277 -3.41 -4.81 -22.81
C THR A 277 -4.62 -5.11 -21.91
N TRP A 278 -5.53 -5.90 -22.42
CA TRP A 278 -6.72 -6.35 -21.70
C TRP A 278 -6.35 -7.21 -20.50
N THR A 279 -7.23 -7.27 -19.50
CA THR A 279 -7.07 -8.14 -18.32
C THR A 279 -8.37 -8.88 -18.03
N ASP A 280 -8.22 -10.12 -17.55
CA ASP A 280 -9.30 -11.02 -17.14
C ASP A 280 -8.77 -11.85 -15.98
N ALA A 281 -9.10 -11.44 -14.75
CA ALA A 281 -8.46 -11.99 -13.58
C ALA A 281 -9.44 -12.24 -12.45
N TRP A 282 -9.18 -13.28 -11.68
CA TRP A 282 -9.75 -13.52 -10.37
C TRP A 282 -8.63 -13.51 -9.35
N ALA A 283 -8.95 -13.14 -8.12
CA ALA A 283 -8.03 -13.37 -7.01
C ALA A 283 -8.83 -13.79 -5.79
N TYR A 284 -8.23 -14.61 -4.95
CA TYR A 284 -8.83 -15.02 -3.71
C TYR A 284 -7.79 -15.12 -2.60
N TYR A 285 -8.25 -14.88 -1.41
CA TYR A 285 -7.46 -15.00 -0.19
C TYR A 285 -8.31 -15.64 0.90
N LEU A 286 -7.70 -16.55 1.64
CA LEU A 286 -8.26 -17.09 2.90
C LEU A 286 -7.16 -17.03 3.94
N GLY A 287 -7.46 -16.42 5.08
CA GLY A 287 -6.56 -16.40 6.22
C GLY A 287 -7.25 -16.94 7.46
N ALA A 288 -6.54 -17.71 8.24
CA ALA A 288 -7.01 -18.21 9.53
C ALA A 288 -5.88 -18.11 10.55
N SER A 289 -6.22 -17.66 11.74
CA SER A 289 -5.28 -17.59 12.87
C SER A 289 -5.95 -18.21 14.08
N TYR A 290 -5.29 -19.18 14.74
CA TYR A 290 -5.81 -19.86 15.92
C TYR A 290 -4.76 -19.91 17.03
N ALA A 291 -5.06 -19.24 18.16
CA ALA A 291 -4.21 -19.23 19.34
C ALA A 291 -4.50 -20.47 20.20
N VAL A 292 -3.58 -21.41 20.20
CA VAL A 292 -3.67 -22.59 21.08
C VAL A 292 -3.43 -22.19 22.54
N SER A 293 -2.48 -21.28 22.72
CA SER A 293 -2.10 -20.74 24.04
C SER A 293 -1.48 -19.35 23.85
N ASP A 294 -1.13 -18.69 24.93
CA ASP A 294 -0.44 -17.38 24.89
C ASP A 294 0.94 -17.45 24.24
N LYS A 295 1.46 -18.66 24.02
CA LYS A 295 2.79 -18.86 23.45
C LYS A 295 2.78 -19.59 22.10
N GLN A 296 1.60 -20.02 21.64
CA GLN A 296 1.51 -20.83 20.42
C GLN A 296 0.31 -20.40 19.59
N ARG A 297 0.57 -20.12 18.32
CA ARG A 297 -0.43 -19.74 17.34
C ARG A 297 -0.22 -20.53 16.05
N PHE A 298 -1.30 -21.00 15.49
CA PHE A 298 -1.30 -21.57 14.13
C PHE A 298 -1.89 -20.56 13.17
N GLU A 299 -1.25 -20.44 12.03
CA GLU A 299 -1.71 -19.59 10.94
C GLU A 299 -1.76 -20.38 9.65
N LEU A 300 -2.80 -20.15 8.89
CA LEU A 300 -2.98 -20.74 7.57
C LEU A 300 -3.36 -19.64 6.60
N TYR A 301 -2.67 -19.59 5.48
CA TYR A 301 -2.94 -18.63 4.42
C TYR A 301 -3.05 -19.38 3.09
N ALA A 302 -4.12 -19.10 2.33
CA ALA A 302 -4.29 -19.59 0.98
C ALA A 302 -4.52 -18.39 0.06
N ILE A 303 -3.69 -18.27 -0.98
CA ILE A 303 -3.69 -17.14 -1.90
C ILE A 303 -3.69 -17.70 -3.32
N GLY A 304 -4.49 -17.12 -4.20
CA GLY A 304 -4.44 -17.45 -5.61
C GLY A 304 -4.92 -16.30 -6.47
N ALA A 305 -4.33 -16.15 -7.65
CA ALA A 305 -4.64 -15.07 -8.58
C ALA A 305 -4.65 -15.61 -10.03
N PRO A 306 -5.59 -16.53 -10.37
CA PRO A 306 -5.66 -17.01 -11.75
C PRO A 306 -6.06 -15.87 -12.68
N GLN A 307 -5.26 -15.67 -13.73
CA GLN A 307 -5.41 -14.51 -14.59
C GLN A 307 -4.95 -14.77 -16.01
N ARG A 308 -5.44 -13.94 -16.90
CA ARG A 308 -4.94 -13.81 -18.28
C ARG A 308 -4.89 -12.32 -18.59
N HIS A 309 -3.88 -11.90 -19.31
CA HIS A 309 -3.81 -10.52 -19.75
C HIS A 309 -2.91 -10.39 -20.98
N GLY A 310 -3.18 -9.38 -21.78
CA GLY A 310 -2.29 -8.97 -22.84
C GLY A 310 -1.14 -8.14 -22.27
N GLN A 311 0.00 -8.17 -22.94
CA GLN A 311 1.19 -7.47 -22.46
C GLN A 311 1.71 -6.47 -23.48
N ASN A 312 2.40 -5.45 -22.98
CA ASN A 312 3.24 -4.53 -23.74
C ASN A 312 4.64 -4.61 -23.12
N LEU A 313 5.47 -5.51 -23.64
CA LEU A 313 6.70 -5.94 -22.96
C LEU A 313 7.91 -5.05 -23.22
N TYR A 314 7.96 -4.38 -24.38
CA TYR A 314 9.20 -3.78 -24.85
C TYR A 314 9.09 -2.27 -24.94
N LYS A 315 10.16 -1.61 -24.58
CA LYS A 315 10.32 -0.16 -24.76
C LYS A 315 10.47 0.14 -26.25
N GLN A 316 9.88 1.24 -26.66
CA GLN A 316 9.99 1.75 -28.01
C GLN A 316 10.66 3.13 -28.00
N ASN A 317 11.18 3.53 -29.15
CA ASN A 317 11.63 4.90 -29.35
C ASN A 317 10.42 5.83 -29.23
N ILE A 318 10.59 6.98 -28.61
CA ILE A 318 9.51 7.94 -28.38
C ILE A 318 8.86 8.38 -29.71
N ALA A 319 9.62 8.47 -30.79
CA ALA A 319 9.10 8.84 -32.13
C ALA A 319 8.11 7.82 -32.68
N THR A 320 8.11 6.59 -32.18
CA THR A 320 7.08 5.61 -32.54
C THR A 320 5.71 6.09 -32.06
N TYR A 321 5.66 6.77 -30.93
CA TYR A 321 4.43 7.25 -30.30
C TYR A 321 4.06 8.67 -30.72
N SER A 322 5.09 9.56 -30.80
CA SER A 322 4.89 10.96 -31.14
C SER A 322 6.21 11.59 -31.62
N GLN A 323 6.22 12.06 -32.85
CA GLN A 323 7.35 12.84 -33.41
C GLN A 323 7.50 14.18 -32.68
N GLU A 324 6.37 14.81 -32.34
CA GLU A 324 6.36 16.07 -31.58
C GLU A 324 7.14 15.91 -30.26
N LEU A 325 6.75 14.93 -29.45
CA LEU A 325 7.42 14.68 -28.18
C LEU A 325 8.89 14.25 -28.36
N ALA A 326 9.19 13.54 -29.44
CA ALA A 326 10.58 13.15 -29.74
C ALA A 326 11.43 14.38 -30.09
N GLY A 327 10.86 15.31 -30.85
CA GLY A 327 11.55 16.54 -31.23
C GLY A 327 11.83 17.46 -30.06
N ASP A 328 11.06 17.36 -28.97
CA ASP A 328 11.29 18.13 -27.75
C ASP A 328 12.46 17.60 -26.90
N VAL A 329 12.98 16.41 -27.23
CA VAL A 329 14.10 15.82 -26.49
C VAL A 329 15.41 16.44 -26.99
N ASP A 330 16.18 17.07 -26.10
CA ASP A 330 17.46 17.68 -26.44
C ASP A 330 18.39 16.69 -27.16
N GLY A 331 18.83 17.06 -28.36
CA GLY A 331 19.75 16.25 -29.16
C GLY A 331 19.11 15.09 -29.91
N TYR A 332 17.79 15.02 -29.95
CA TYR A 332 17.12 14.00 -30.75
C TYR A 332 17.32 14.32 -32.26
N ASP A 333 17.68 13.30 -33.03
CA ASP A 333 17.90 13.43 -34.49
C ASP A 333 16.55 13.41 -35.23
N THR A 334 16.04 14.59 -35.56
CA THR A 334 14.75 14.74 -36.24
C THR A 334 14.81 14.35 -37.73
N ASP A 335 15.99 14.17 -38.32
CA ASP A 335 16.10 13.61 -39.67
C ASP A 335 15.47 12.21 -39.75
N ALA A 336 15.35 11.55 -38.59
CA ALA A 336 14.67 10.25 -38.50
C ALA A 336 13.19 10.31 -38.90
N PHE A 337 12.57 11.49 -38.95
CA PHE A 337 11.16 11.68 -39.36
C PHE A 337 10.97 11.87 -40.85
N ALA A 338 12.07 12.12 -41.60
CA ALA A 338 11.97 12.38 -43.02
C ALA A 338 11.45 11.17 -43.79
N GLU A 339 10.87 11.45 -44.99
CA GLU A 339 10.36 10.43 -45.89
C GLU A 339 11.41 9.33 -46.15
N GLY A 340 11.03 8.11 -46.02
CA GLY A 340 11.90 6.94 -46.18
C GLY A 340 12.68 6.54 -44.95
N ASN A 341 12.63 7.34 -43.88
CA ASN A 341 13.36 7.03 -42.67
C ASN A 341 12.49 6.28 -41.64
N LYS A 342 13.16 5.78 -40.60
CA LYS A 342 12.58 4.79 -39.65
C LYS A 342 11.31 5.28 -38.96
N PHE A 343 11.24 6.56 -38.69
CA PHE A 343 10.13 7.14 -37.93
C PHE A 343 9.32 8.15 -38.79
N GLU A 344 9.28 7.94 -40.08
CA GLU A 344 8.47 8.74 -41.00
C GLU A 344 7.00 8.81 -40.57
N THR A 345 6.48 7.73 -39.98
CA THR A 345 5.09 7.65 -39.54
C THR A 345 5.00 7.32 -38.05
N GLU A 346 4.14 8.06 -37.34
CA GLU A 346 3.81 7.74 -35.96
C GLU A 346 2.83 6.58 -35.89
N ALA A 347 3.04 5.66 -34.92
CA ALA A 347 2.07 4.60 -34.63
C ALA A 347 1.04 5.05 -33.59
N GLY A 348 1.34 6.18 -32.88
CA GLY A 348 0.43 6.77 -31.93
C GLY A 348 0.62 6.26 -30.49
N ARG A 349 0.06 7.01 -29.55
CA ARG A 349 0.30 6.80 -28.12
C ARG A 349 -0.20 5.46 -27.56
N PHE A 350 -1.14 4.84 -28.24
CA PHE A 350 -1.72 3.56 -27.79
C PHE A 350 -1.04 2.34 -28.41
N PHE A 351 -0.05 2.55 -29.26
CA PHE A 351 0.61 1.50 -29.99
C PHE A 351 1.25 0.46 -29.06
N ASN A 352 1.04 -0.81 -29.43
CA ASN A 352 1.66 -1.95 -28.75
C ASN A 352 2.27 -2.86 -29.82
N GLN A 353 3.59 -2.95 -29.86
CA GLN A 353 4.27 -3.77 -30.87
C GLN A 353 3.95 -5.27 -30.76
N ASN A 354 3.39 -5.70 -29.62
CA ASN A 354 2.99 -7.09 -29.43
C ASN A 354 1.63 -7.41 -30.04
N VAL A 355 0.90 -6.37 -30.51
CA VAL A 355 -0.38 -6.53 -31.18
C VAL A 355 -0.19 -6.25 -32.68
N ALA A 356 -0.28 -7.29 -33.49
CA ALA A 356 -0.19 -7.15 -34.94
C ALA A 356 -1.01 -8.24 -35.59
N PRO A 357 -1.47 -8.01 -36.81
CA PRO A 357 -2.18 -9.03 -37.55
C PRO A 357 -1.29 -10.26 -37.75
N ILE A 358 -1.80 -11.41 -37.41
CA ILE A 358 -1.19 -12.69 -37.75
C ILE A 358 -1.86 -13.21 -39.00
N ASP A 359 -1.10 -13.87 -39.83
CA ASP A 359 -1.66 -14.53 -41.01
C ASP A 359 -2.89 -15.36 -40.59
N PRO A 360 -4.09 -15.10 -41.13
CA PRO A 360 -5.29 -15.81 -40.71
C PRO A 360 -5.21 -17.33 -40.95
N SER A 361 -4.31 -17.78 -41.76
CA SER A 361 -4.11 -19.21 -41.99
C SER A 361 -3.27 -19.89 -40.92
N TYR A 362 -2.64 -19.12 -40.00
CA TYR A 362 -1.77 -19.68 -39.01
C TYR A 362 -2.61 -20.37 -37.91
N THR A 363 -2.36 -21.67 -37.73
CA THR A 363 -3.08 -22.49 -36.76
C THR A 363 -2.21 -23.02 -35.64
N GLY A 364 -0.94 -22.63 -35.62
CA GLY A 364 0.00 -23.08 -34.61
C GLY A 364 -0.11 -22.32 -33.31
N LYS A 365 0.78 -22.66 -32.37
CA LYS A 365 0.86 -21.96 -31.07
C LYS A 365 1.45 -20.57 -31.26
N GLN A 366 0.92 -19.64 -30.52
CA GLN A 366 1.41 -18.29 -30.48
C GLN A 366 2.54 -18.19 -29.45
N TYR A 367 3.74 -17.84 -29.89
CA TYR A 367 4.91 -17.72 -29.03
C TYR A 367 5.23 -16.23 -28.81
N TRP A 368 5.75 -15.92 -27.63
CA TRP A 368 6.09 -14.56 -27.27
C TRP A 368 7.13 -13.93 -28.21
N TYR A 369 8.02 -14.73 -28.76
CA TYR A 369 9.06 -14.25 -29.66
C TYR A 369 8.61 -14.12 -31.11
N MET A 370 7.39 -14.50 -31.41
CA MET A 370 6.84 -14.32 -32.76
C MET A 370 6.49 -12.86 -32.97
N TYR A 371 7.18 -12.22 -33.91
CA TYR A 371 6.94 -10.80 -34.18
C TYR A 371 5.49 -10.58 -34.55
N GLY A 372 4.89 -9.58 -33.93
CA GLY A 372 3.52 -9.22 -34.22
C GLY A 372 2.44 -10.04 -33.54
N ALA A 373 2.84 -11.07 -32.76
CA ALA A 373 1.86 -11.85 -32.02
C ALA A 373 1.55 -11.18 -30.68
N ASN A 374 0.27 -11.15 -30.31
CA ASN A 374 -0.10 -10.67 -28.98
C ASN A 374 0.35 -11.66 -27.93
N THR A 375 1.15 -11.20 -26.99
CA THR A 375 1.64 -12.02 -25.88
C THR A 375 0.60 -12.06 -24.77
N THR A 376 0.17 -13.25 -24.40
CA THR A 376 -0.81 -13.46 -23.32
C THR A 376 -0.21 -14.34 -22.25
N ASN A 377 -0.22 -13.89 -21.02
CA ASN A 377 0.19 -14.67 -19.88
C ASN A 377 -1.02 -15.39 -19.24
N ARG A 378 -0.81 -16.60 -18.81
CA ARG A 378 -1.81 -17.40 -18.07
C ARG A 378 -1.14 -18.00 -16.84
N TYR A 379 -1.72 -17.76 -15.68
CA TYR A 379 -1.21 -18.25 -14.40
C TYR A 379 -2.29 -18.93 -13.57
#